data_3b0e8bcf2a7af5e496aafd932e3a4100
#
_entry.id   3b0e8bcf2a7af5e496aafd932e3a4100
#
_cell.length_a   1.000
_cell.length_b   1.000
_cell.length_c   1.000
_cell.angle_alpha   90.00
_cell.angle_beta   90.00
_cell.angle_gamma   90.00
#
_symmetry.space_group_name_H-M   'P 1'
#
loop_
_entity.id
_entity.type
_entity.pdbx_description
1 polymer ?
#
loop_
_entity_poly.entity_id
_entity_poly.type
_entity_poly.pdbx_seq_one_letter_code
_entity_poly.pdbx_strand_id
1 'polypeptide(L)'
;MKKWTIDDSRELYNINGWGTSYFGVNDKGDMYVTPCKDNVQIDLRDVMDELQLRDVTPPVLLRFPDILDNRIEKTSSCFKKAAEEYNYKGENFIVYPIKVNQMQPVVEEIISHGRKFNLGLECGSKPELHAVIAVQCQSDSIIVCNGYKDQSYIELALLAQKMGKRIFIVVEKMNEIELIAAAAKKLGVRPNIGIRIKLASSGSGKWQESGGDASKFGLRSSELLQALQTLDEKSLHDCVRLIHFHIGSQITKIRRIQTALREAANFYVQLHKLGYNIDFVDCGGGLGVDYDGTRSSSSESSVNYSIQEYVNDCVYTFVDASDKNEIPHPNLITESGRSLSAHHSVLIIDVLETTSLPQMREEFEPTENDHQLVKDLYEIWDNLSPRTMLENWHDAEQIRDEALDLFSHGIVDLRTRAEIESMYWSVCREVNAMAKSMKHMPDELRGLDKMLADKYFCNFSLFQSLPDAWAIDQLFPIVPIQRLDERPTRNATLQDITCDSDGKIANFVTNRQASHVLPVHTIKKNEEYYLGVFLVGAYQEILGDMHNLFGDTNAVHISVKDNTYHIDQIFDGETVEEVLDYVQYDPKKLVRQLEIWVTKSVKSGKITLEEGKEFLSNYRSGLYGYTYLE
;
A
#
# COMPACT_ATOMS: atom_id res chain seq x y z
N MET A 1 -28.82 -15.22 21.73
CA MET A 1 -28.00 -14.78 20.58
C MET A 1 -27.23 -15.97 20.03
N LYS A 2 -27.04 -16.05 18.70
CA LYS A 2 -26.15 -17.06 18.10
C LYS A 2 -24.73 -16.85 18.64
N LYS A 3 -24.04 -17.93 19.04
CA LYS A 3 -22.64 -17.85 19.47
C LYS A 3 -21.79 -17.36 18.29
N TRP A 4 -20.91 -16.40 18.53
CA TRP A 4 -19.95 -15.91 17.52
C TRP A 4 -18.94 -17.01 17.19
N THR A 5 -18.53 -17.08 15.95
CA THR A 5 -17.60 -18.09 15.46
C THR A 5 -16.51 -17.44 14.63
N ILE A 6 -15.41 -18.14 14.43
CA ILE A 6 -14.31 -17.72 13.55
C ILE A 6 -14.80 -17.45 12.11
N ASP A 7 -15.79 -18.20 11.63
CA ASP A 7 -16.36 -17.97 10.30
C ASP A 7 -17.12 -16.63 10.22
N ASP A 8 -17.80 -16.24 11.33
CA ASP A 8 -18.43 -14.92 11.39
C ASP A 8 -17.37 -13.79 11.29
N SER A 9 -16.17 -13.96 11.87
CA SER A 9 -15.04 -13.03 11.73
C SER A 9 -14.43 -13.05 10.33
N ARG A 10 -14.23 -14.24 9.75
CA ARG A 10 -13.76 -14.38 8.36
C ARG A 10 -14.67 -13.66 7.37
N GLU A 11 -15.99 -13.73 7.58
CA GLU A 11 -16.97 -13.02 6.77
C GLU A 11 -16.94 -11.51 7.05
N LEU A 12 -16.92 -11.10 8.32
CA LEU A 12 -16.91 -9.69 8.73
C LEU A 12 -15.74 -8.91 8.10
N TYR A 13 -14.52 -9.45 8.15
CA TYR A 13 -13.32 -8.81 7.60
C TYR A 13 -13.01 -9.24 6.16
N ASN A 14 -13.87 -10.05 5.54
CA ASN A 14 -13.69 -10.59 4.18
C ASN A 14 -12.34 -11.27 3.94
N ILE A 15 -11.80 -11.97 4.97
CA ILE A 15 -10.45 -12.57 4.93
C ILE A 15 -10.30 -13.55 3.76
N ASN A 16 -11.32 -14.38 3.49
CA ASN A 16 -11.31 -15.34 2.39
C ASN A 16 -11.29 -14.68 1.00
N GLY A 17 -11.75 -13.42 0.88
CA GLY A 17 -11.76 -12.66 -0.35
C GLY A 17 -10.36 -12.13 -0.71
N TRP A 18 -9.82 -11.24 0.12
CA TRP A 18 -8.53 -10.59 -0.13
C TRP A 18 -7.31 -11.46 0.22
N GLY A 19 -7.48 -12.40 1.16
CA GLY A 19 -6.37 -13.23 1.68
C GLY A 19 -5.77 -14.20 0.65
N THR A 20 -6.46 -14.51 -0.43
CA THR A 20 -6.01 -15.34 -1.57
C THR A 20 -5.37 -16.67 -1.16
N SER A 21 -5.76 -17.23 -0.02
CA SER A 21 -5.22 -18.44 0.64
C SER A 21 -3.81 -18.27 1.24
N TYR A 22 -3.27 -17.06 1.32
CA TYR A 22 -2.08 -16.78 2.11
C TYR A 22 -2.41 -16.46 3.57
N PHE A 23 -3.60 -15.90 3.82
CA PHE A 23 -4.01 -15.43 5.14
C PHE A 23 -5.29 -16.11 5.59
N GLY A 24 -5.36 -16.43 6.88
CA GLY A 24 -6.52 -17.07 7.47
C GLY A 24 -6.57 -16.90 9.00
N VAL A 25 -7.56 -17.53 9.63
CA VAL A 25 -7.74 -17.52 11.09
C VAL A 25 -7.68 -18.97 11.60
N ASN A 26 -6.84 -19.23 12.61
CA ASN A 26 -6.69 -20.54 13.23
C ASN A 26 -7.78 -20.81 14.27
N ASP A 27 -7.77 -22.01 14.86
CA ASP A 27 -8.78 -22.41 15.85
C ASP A 27 -8.69 -21.67 17.20
N LYS A 28 -7.58 -20.95 17.44
CA LYS A 28 -7.41 -20.09 18.63
C LYS A 28 -8.05 -18.71 18.44
N GLY A 29 -8.44 -18.36 17.20
CA GLY A 29 -8.92 -17.02 16.85
C GLY A 29 -7.80 -16.05 16.47
N ASP A 30 -6.61 -16.54 16.11
CA ASP A 30 -5.47 -15.74 15.72
C ASP A 30 -5.27 -15.79 14.20
N MET A 31 -4.80 -14.67 13.62
CA MET A 31 -4.42 -14.59 12.20
C MET A 31 -3.16 -15.40 11.94
N TYR A 32 -3.17 -16.16 10.87
CA TYR A 32 -1.98 -16.86 10.38
C TYR A 32 -1.65 -16.54 8.93
N VAL A 33 -0.40 -16.78 8.56
CA VAL A 33 0.10 -16.72 7.19
C VAL A 33 0.52 -18.12 6.72
N THR A 34 0.16 -18.47 5.47
CA THR A 34 0.58 -19.71 4.79
C THR A 34 1.35 -19.33 3.53
N PRO A 35 2.66 -19.01 3.62
CA PRO A 35 3.40 -18.42 2.51
C PRO A 35 3.47 -19.30 1.26
N CYS A 36 3.72 -20.59 1.45
CA CYS A 36 3.84 -21.57 0.37
C CYS A 36 2.51 -22.19 -0.04
N LYS A 37 1.40 -21.81 0.61
CA LYS A 37 0.08 -22.46 0.44
C LYS A 37 0.06 -23.95 0.73
N ASP A 38 0.98 -24.39 1.52
CA ASP A 38 1.09 -25.73 2.08
C ASP A 38 0.38 -25.82 3.46
N ASN A 39 0.76 -26.81 4.27
CA ASN A 39 0.18 -27.00 5.60
C ASN A 39 0.87 -26.19 6.71
N VAL A 40 1.92 -25.41 6.39
CA VAL A 40 2.65 -24.63 7.40
C VAL A 40 1.90 -23.32 7.62
N GLN A 41 1.36 -23.16 8.82
CA GLN A 41 0.71 -21.95 9.29
C GLN A 41 1.64 -21.21 10.24
N ILE A 42 1.93 -19.95 9.93
CA ILE A 42 2.70 -19.04 10.77
C ILE A 42 1.70 -18.19 11.54
N ASP A 43 1.51 -18.46 12.82
CA ASP A 43 0.65 -17.69 13.70
C ASP A 43 1.29 -16.30 13.94
N LEU A 44 0.57 -15.23 13.60
CA LEU A 44 1.09 -13.87 13.74
C LEU A 44 1.22 -13.44 15.21
N ARG A 45 0.38 -13.98 16.10
CA ARG A 45 0.51 -13.68 17.52
C ARG A 45 1.76 -14.34 18.10
N ASP A 46 2.01 -15.60 17.76
CA ASP A 46 3.22 -16.32 18.21
C ASP A 46 4.49 -15.61 17.70
N VAL A 47 4.46 -15.08 16.46
CA VAL A 47 5.57 -14.26 15.91
C VAL A 47 5.78 -12.99 16.73
N MET A 48 4.72 -12.26 17.09
CA MET A 48 4.83 -11.03 17.87
C MET A 48 5.38 -11.34 19.28
N ASP A 49 4.92 -12.41 19.91
CA ASP A 49 5.43 -12.84 21.22
C ASP A 49 6.93 -13.20 21.15
N GLU A 50 7.39 -13.83 20.06
CA GLU A 50 8.83 -14.12 19.85
C GLU A 50 9.63 -12.83 19.59
N LEU A 51 9.11 -11.87 18.84
CA LEU A 51 9.77 -10.61 18.56
C LEU A 51 9.92 -9.76 19.83
N GLN A 52 8.92 -9.75 20.68
CA GLN A 52 8.97 -9.06 21.98
C GLN A 52 10.08 -9.64 22.88
N LEU A 53 10.30 -10.96 22.86
CA LEU A 53 11.41 -11.60 23.58
C LEU A 53 12.80 -11.19 23.01
N ARG A 54 12.84 -10.60 21.82
CA ARG A 54 14.05 -10.09 21.16
C ARG A 54 14.14 -8.56 21.19
N ASP A 55 13.34 -7.90 22.02
CA ASP A 55 13.27 -6.44 22.16
C ASP A 55 12.85 -5.72 20.85
N VAL A 56 12.08 -6.38 19.97
CA VAL A 56 11.52 -5.78 18.76
C VAL A 56 10.07 -5.42 19.00
N THR A 57 9.79 -4.12 19.03
CA THR A 57 8.47 -3.55 19.34
C THR A 57 7.75 -3.08 18.08
N PRO A 58 6.39 -3.04 18.05
CA PRO A 58 5.62 -2.38 17.00
C PRO A 58 5.94 -0.86 16.90
N PRO A 59 5.71 -0.26 15.72
CA PRO A 59 5.23 -0.88 14.50
C PRO A 59 6.30 -1.78 13.86
N VAL A 60 5.89 -2.93 13.33
CA VAL A 60 6.82 -3.86 12.67
C VAL A 60 6.26 -4.37 11.35
N LEU A 61 7.08 -4.34 10.30
CA LEU A 61 6.74 -4.87 8.99
C LEU A 61 7.24 -6.31 8.87
N LEU A 62 6.33 -7.26 8.86
CA LEU A 62 6.64 -8.67 8.62
C LEU A 62 6.68 -8.94 7.12
N ARG A 63 7.79 -9.46 6.60
CA ARG A 63 7.98 -9.84 5.20
C ARG A 63 8.11 -11.35 5.08
N PHE A 64 7.38 -11.92 4.13
CA PHE A 64 7.32 -13.36 3.83
C PHE A 64 7.86 -13.61 2.42
N PRO A 65 9.19 -13.82 2.25
CA PRO A 65 9.82 -14.03 0.94
C PRO A 65 9.20 -15.19 0.15
N ASP A 66 8.81 -16.28 0.81
CA ASP A 66 8.15 -17.43 0.16
C ASP A 66 6.85 -17.06 -0.58
N ILE A 67 6.19 -15.95 -0.19
CA ILE A 67 5.03 -15.44 -0.94
C ILE A 67 5.48 -14.87 -2.29
N LEU A 68 6.61 -14.16 -2.35
CA LEU A 68 7.18 -13.67 -3.61
C LEU A 68 7.46 -14.83 -4.55
N ASP A 69 8.08 -15.88 -4.05
CA ASP A 69 8.40 -17.10 -4.77
C ASP A 69 7.15 -17.76 -5.35
N ASN A 70 6.13 -17.97 -4.51
CA ASN A 70 4.86 -18.53 -4.93
C ASN A 70 4.16 -17.67 -5.99
N ARG A 71 4.23 -16.33 -5.89
CA ARG A 71 3.65 -15.41 -6.87
C ARG A 71 4.35 -15.48 -8.22
N ILE A 72 5.68 -15.59 -8.24
CA ILE A 72 6.49 -15.77 -9.45
C ILE A 72 6.13 -17.10 -10.11
N GLU A 73 6.13 -18.20 -9.37
CA GLU A 73 5.78 -19.53 -9.85
C GLU A 73 4.37 -19.59 -10.44
N LYS A 74 3.41 -19.00 -9.73
CA LYS A 74 2.01 -18.95 -10.19
C LYS A 74 1.88 -18.17 -11.50
N THR A 75 2.53 -17.02 -11.62
CA THR A 75 2.48 -16.20 -12.84
C THR A 75 3.12 -16.94 -14.00
N SER A 76 4.30 -17.52 -13.81
CA SER A 76 4.99 -18.32 -14.82
C SER A 76 4.16 -19.56 -15.25
N SER A 77 3.53 -20.25 -14.30
CA SER A 77 2.64 -21.38 -14.59
C SER A 77 1.43 -20.99 -15.43
N CYS A 78 0.86 -19.78 -15.19
CA CYS A 78 -0.24 -19.26 -16.01
C CYS A 78 0.21 -19.01 -17.45
N PHE A 79 1.39 -18.45 -17.67
CA PHE A 79 1.97 -18.27 -19.01
C PHE A 79 2.22 -19.60 -19.70
N LYS A 80 2.79 -20.58 -19.00
CA LYS A 80 3.02 -21.91 -19.57
C LYS A 80 1.72 -22.56 -20.05
N LYS A 81 0.66 -22.51 -19.24
CA LYS A 81 -0.66 -23.05 -19.62
C LYS A 81 -1.24 -22.31 -20.83
N ALA A 82 -1.17 -20.98 -20.87
CA ALA A 82 -1.66 -20.22 -22.02
C ALA A 82 -0.84 -20.52 -23.30
N ALA A 83 0.49 -20.65 -23.18
CA ALA A 83 1.35 -21.01 -24.31
C ALA A 83 1.00 -22.38 -24.89
N GLU A 84 0.73 -23.35 -24.05
CA GLU A 84 0.28 -24.70 -24.47
C GLU A 84 -1.12 -24.63 -25.11
N GLU A 85 -2.07 -23.91 -24.51
CA GLU A 85 -3.46 -23.79 -24.98
C GLU A 85 -3.56 -23.11 -26.36
N TYR A 86 -2.82 -22.03 -26.56
CA TYR A 86 -2.88 -21.23 -27.80
C TYR A 86 -1.76 -21.54 -28.79
N ASN A 87 -0.96 -22.60 -28.57
CA ASN A 87 0.15 -22.99 -29.43
C ASN A 87 1.14 -21.82 -29.69
N TYR A 88 1.37 -21.01 -28.67
CA TYR A 88 2.27 -19.85 -28.71
C TYR A 88 3.72 -20.28 -28.94
N LYS A 89 4.43 -19.58 -29.84
CA LYS A 89 5.80 -19.92 -30.26
C LYS A 89 6.87 -18.99 -29.72
N GLY A 90 6.48 -17.88 -29.08
CA GLY A 90 7.41 -16.97 -28.44
C GLY A 90 7.74 -17.41 -27.01
N GLU A 91 8.61 -16.67 -26.36
CA GLU A 91 8.95 -16.81 -24.95
C GLU A 91 8.24 -15.74 -24.12
N ASN A 92 8.01 -16.02 -22.83
CA ASN A 92 7.52 -15.01 -21.91
C ASN A 92 8.58 -14.65 -20.87
N PHE A 93 8.61 -13.37 -20.51
CA PHE A 93 9.49 -12.79 -19.51
C PHE A 93 8.67 -12.02 -18.50
N ILE A 94 8.84 -12.37 -17.22
CA ILE A 94 8.34 -11.56 -16.12
C ILE A 94 9.42 -10.55 -15.81
N VAL A 95 9.11 -9.25 -15.87
CA VAL A 95 10.04 -8.19 -15.51
C VAL A 95 9.49 -7.47 -14.28
N TYR A 96 10.27 -7.42 -13.21
CA TYR A 96 9.88 -6.76 -11.98
C TYR A 96 10.35 -5.30 -12.00
N PRO A 97 9.42 -4.32 -12.01
CA PRO A 97 9.77 -2.91 -11.85
C PRO A 97 10.19 -2.64 -10.40
N ILE A 98 11.48 -2.35 -10.19
CA ILE A 98 11.98 -2.23 -8.81
C ILE A 98 11.36 -1.09 -8.02
N LYS A 99 10.83 -0.05 -8.70
CA LYS A 99 10.08 1.05 -8.08
C LYS A 99 8.90 0.60 -7.20
N VAL A 100 8.41 -0.61 -7.41
CA VAL A 100 7.27 -1.15 -6.64
C VAL A 100 7.68 -1.49 -5.21
N ASN A 101 8.86 -2.05 -5.02
CA ASN A 101 9.57 -2.18 -3.76
C ASN A 101 11.06 -2.32 -4.05
N GLN A 102 11.84 -1.29 -3.74
CA GLN A 102 13.26 -1.17 -4.07
C GLN A 102 14.18 -1.71 -2.97
N MET A 103 13.62 -2.20 -1.87
CA MET A 103 14.42 -2.74 -0.78
C MET A 103 15.29 -3.88 -1.29
N GLN A 104 16.60 -3.78 -1.04
CA GLN A 104 17.59 -4.74 -1.55
C GLN A 104 17.22 -6.19 -1.26
N PRO A 105 16.80 -6.58 -0.03
CA PRO A 105 16.43 -7.96 0.26
C PRO A 105 15.26 -8.47 -0.57
N VAL A 106 14.29 -7.60 -0.88
CA VAL A 106 13.12 -7.94 -1.72
C VAL A 106 13.55 -8.16 -3.18
N VAL A 107 14.39 -7.27 -3.71
CA VAL A 107 14.88 -7.38 -5.09
C VAL A 107 15.78 -8.59 -5.27
N GLU A 108 16.66 -8.87 -4.32
CA GLU A 108 17.56 -10.04 -4.32
C GLU A 108 16.78 -11.35 -4.26
N GLU A 109 15.73 -11.45 -3.43
CA GLU A 109 14.85 -12.63 -3.37
C GLU A 109 14.16 -12.86 -4.71
N ILE A 110 13.52 -11.81 -5.27
CA ILE A 110 12.85 -11.89 -6.57
C ILE A 110 13.81 -12.38 -7.67
N ILE A 111 15.04 -11.89 -7.71
CA ILE A 111 16.03 -12.31 -8.70
C ILE A 111 16.55 -13.73 -8.43
N SER A 112 16.83 -14.04 -7.17
CA SER A 112 17.34 -15.38 -6.79
C SER A 112 16.38 -16.48 -7.21
N HIS A 113 15.12 -16.35 -6.81
CA HIS A 113 14.07 -17.32 -7.18
C HIS A 113 13.64 -17.22 -8.64
N GLY A 114 13.59 -16.00 -9.17
CA GLY A 114 13.10 -15.72 -10.53
C GLY A 114 13.99 -16.19 -11.66
N ARG A 115 15.29 -16.50 -11.42
CA ARG A 115 16.26 -16.93 -12.46
C ARG A 115 15.74 -18.12 -13.29
N LYS A 116 15.13 -19.09 -12.65
CA LYS A 116 14.57 -20.29 -13.31
C LYS A 116 13.33 -20.00 -14.17
N PHE A 117 12.79 -18.78 -14.11
CA PHE A 117 11.59 -18.35 -14.81
C PHE A 117 11.85 -17.19 -15.79
N ASN A 118 13.10 -16.97 -16.20
CA ASN A 118 13.47 -15.86 -17.08
C ASN A 118 13.05 -14.48 -16.54
N LEU A 119 13.05 -14.31 -15.21
CA LEU A 119 12.65 -13.05 -14.60
C LEU A 119 13.74 -11.99 -14.80
N GLY A 120 13.34 -10.81 -15.26
CA GLY A 120 14.18 -9.63 -15.41
C GLY A 120 13.79 -8.50 -14.47
N LEU A 121 14.50 -7.37 -14.56
CA LEU A 121 14.20 -6.14 -13.80
C LEU A 121 13.94 -4.97 -14.74
N GLU A 122 13.07 -4.06 -14.29
CA GLU A 122 12.87 -2.75 -14.92
C GLU A 122 13.39 -1.66 -13.98
N CYS A 123 13.97 -0.61 -14.58
CA CYS A 123 14.42 0.59 -13.89
C CYS A 123 14.00 1.86 -14.64
N GLY A 124 13.53 2.86 -13.91
CA GLY A 124 13.03 4.14 -14.43
C GLY A 124 13.87 5.35 -14.01
N SER A 125 15.01 5.16 -13.32
CA SER A 125 15.89 6.24 -12.86
C SER A 125 17.36 5.81 -12.82
N LYS A 126 18.28 6.78 -12.70
CA LYS A 126 19.72 6.49 -12.56
C LYS A 126 20.05 5.63 -11.33
N PRO A 127 19.58 5.96 -10.13
CA PRO A 127 19.83 5.13 -8.95
C PRO A 127 19.33 3.71 -9.14
N GLU A 128 18.12 3.53 -9.69
CA GLU A 128 17.59 2.21 -10.01
C GLU A 128 18.44 1.45 -11.01
N LEU A 129 18.95 2.10 -12.07
CA LEU A 129 19.84 1.46 -13.03
C LEU A 129 21.13 0.96 -12.37
N HIS A 130 21.73 1.76 -11.48
CA HIS A 130 22.93 1.34 -10.71
C HIS A 130 22.65 0.10 -9.88
N ALA A 131 21.52 0.08 -9.15
CA ALA A 131 21.11 -1.06 -8.33
C ALA A 131 20.85 -2.32 -9.19
N VAL A 132 20.07 -2.19 -10.27
CA VAL A 132 19.69 -3.29 -11.16
C VAL A 132 20.91 -3.94 -11.81
N ILE A 133 21.85 -3.14 -12.35
CA ILE A 133 23.08 -3.67 -12.97
C ILE A 133 23.90 -4.44 -11.94
N ALA A 134 24.02 -3.95 -10.71
CA ALA A 134 24.79 -4.57 -9.66
C ALA A 134 24.17 -5.89 -9.18
N VAL A 135 22.86 -5.90 -8.90
CA VAL A 135 22.13 -7.09 -8.43
C VAL A 135 22.09 -8.19 -9.52
N GLN A 136 21.98 -7.81 -10.79
CA GLN A 136 21.98 -8.75 -11.92
C GLN A 136 23.37 -9.05 -12.50
N CYS A 137 24.45 -8.67 -11.86
CA CYS A 137 25.81 -8.80 -12.45
C CYS A 137 26.17 -10.24 -12.91
N GLN A 138 25.58 -11.25 -12.30
CA GLN A 138 25.80 -12.67 -12.65
C GLN A 138 24.62 -13.33 -13.42
N SER A 139 23.70 -12.55 -13.96
CA SER A 139 22.51 -13.04 -14.66
C SER A 139 22.47 -12.56 -16.11
N ASP A 140 21.93 -13.42 -17.00
CA ASP A 140 21.63 -13.09 -18.40
C ASP A 140 20.20 -12.56 -18.59
N SER A 141 19.50 -12.33 -17.48
CA SER A 141 18.12 -11.82 -17.46
C SER A 141 18.00 -10.45 -18.13
N ILE A 142 16.80 -10.17 -18.63
CA ILE A 142 16.48 -8.90 -19.29
C ILE A 142 16.51 -7.74 -18.28
N ILE A 143 17.06 -6.59 -18.72
CA ILE A 143 16.91 -5.31 -18.05
C ILE A 143 16.14 -4.38 -18.99
N VAL A 144 15.02 -3.82 -18.53
CA VAL A 144 14.21 -2.84 -19.25
C VAL A 144 14.47 -1.45 -18.66
N CYS A 145 14.95 -0.54 -19.48
CA CYS A 145 15.27 0.83 -19.10
C CYS A 145 14.15 1.77 -19.53
N ASN A 146 13.19 2.02 -18.64
CA ASN A 146 12.10 2.98 -18.80
C ASN A 146 12.46 4.35 -18.20
N GLY A 147 11.50 5.25 -18.08
CA GLY A 147 11.63 6.55 -17.43
C GLY A 147 12.40 7.58 -18.25
N TYR A 148 12.61 8.75 -17.67
CA TYR A 148 13.33 9.85 -18.30
C TYR A 148 14.84 9.62 -18.24
N LYS A 149 15.52 9.65 -19.42
CA LYS A 149 16.93 9.29 -19.54
C LYS A 149 17.77 10.49 -20.00
N ASP A 150 18.91 10.65 -19.37
CA ASP A 150 19.96 11.57 -19.85
C ASP A 150 21.14 10.80 -20.46
N GLN A 151 22.15 11.53 -20.91
CA GLN A 151 23.33 10.98 -21.56
C GLN A 151 24.07 9.96 -20.67
N SER A 152 24.24 10.26 -19.37
CA SER A 152 24.97 9.36 -18.45
C SER A 152 24.23 8.07 -18.17
N TYR A 153 22.90 8.12 -18.07
CA TYR A 153 22.05 6.94 -17.95
C TYR A 153 22.22 6.00 -19.15
N ILE A 154 22.10 6.58 -20.37
CA ILE A 154 22.19 5.81 -21.62
C ILE A 154 23.59 5.22 -21.81
N GLU A 155 24.64 6.00 -21.53
CA GLU A 155 26.02 5.52 -21.62
C GLU A 155 26.27 4.35 -20.66
N LEU A 156 25.78 4.42 -19.41
CA LEU A 156 25.90 3.33 -18.45
C LEU A 156 25.17 2.07 -18.91
N ALA A 157 23.94 2.21 -19.42
CA ALA A 157 23.16 1.09 -19.95
C ALA A 157 23.88 0.42 -21.13
N LEU A 158 24.40 1.20 -22.08
CA LEU A 158 25.13 0.66 -23.23
C LEU A 158 26.49 0.05 -22.86
N LEU A 159 27.17 0.56 -21.85
CA LEU A 159 28.40 -0.08 -21.34
C LEU A 159 28.07 -1.43 -20.69
N ALA A 160 27.00 -1.53 -19.93
CA ALA A 160 26.56 -2.80 -19.36
C ALA A 160 26.12 -3.78 -20.47
N GLN A 161 25.46 -3.29 -21.53
CA GLN A 161 25.15 -4.10 -22.71
C GLN A 161 26.43 -4.59 -23.40
N LYS A 162 27.45 -3.74 -23.54
CA LYS A 162 28.75 -4.12 -24.10
C LYS A 162 29.47 -5.20 -23.29
N MET A 163 29.24 -5.25 -21.99
CA MET A 163 29.72 -6.30 -21.07
C MET A 163 28.87 -7.57 -21.10
N GLY A 164 27.86 -7.67 -21.98
CA GLY A 164 27.06 -8.85 -22.19
C GLY A 164 25.68 -8.84 -21.53
N LYS A 165 25.25 -7.72 -20.92
CA LYS A 165 23.89 -7.63 -20.37
C LYS A 165 22.85 -7.49 -21.47
N ARG A 166 21.70 -8.13 -21.30
CA ARG A 166 20.55 -8.03 -22.21
C ARG A 166 19.67 -6.84 -21.81
N ILE A 167 20.05 -5.65 -22.29
CA ILE A 167 19.39 -4.38 -21.94
C ILE A 167 18.55 -3.88 -23.11
N PHE A 168 17.34 -3.42 -22.83
CA PHE A 168 16.48 -2.66 -23.74
C PHE A 168 16.35 -1.22 -23.24
N ILE A 169 16.74 -0.25 -24.07
CA ILE A 169 16.54 1.17 -23.77
C ILE A 169 15.25 1.60 -24.45
N VAL A 170 14.20 1.84 -23.65
CA VAL A 170 12.86 2.18 -24.13
C VAL A 170 12.77 3.68 -24.36
N VAL A 171 12.61 4.08 -25.61
CA VAL A 171 12.40 5.49 -26.02
C VAL A 171 11.01 5.92 -25.57
N GLU A 172 10.95 6.87 -24.67
CA GLU A 172 9.71 7.47 -24.16
C GLU A 172 9.51 8.92 -24.65
N LYS A 173 10.60 9.52 -25.18
CA LYS A 173 10.64 10.90 -25.71
C LYS A 173 11.53 11.00 -26.95
N MET A 174 11.17 11.85 -27.91
CA MET A 174 11.89 12.00 -29.17
C MET A 174 13.37 12.38 -29.01
N ASN A 175 13.70 13.22 -28.03
CA ASN A 175 15.09 13.65 -27.79
C ASN A 175 16.02 12.52 -27.32
N GLU A 176 15.48 11.42 -26.78
CA GLU A 176 16.27 10.28 -26.33
C GLU A 176 16.94 9.54 -27.51
N ILE A 177 16.37 9.60 -28.71
CA ILE A 177 16.92 8.98 -29.92
C ILE A 177 18.30 9.57 -30.24
N GLU A 178 18.44 10.90 -30.16
CA GLU A 178 19.72 11.57 -30.39
C GLU A 178 20.77 11.16 -29.35
N LEU A 179 20.38 11.08 -28.10
CA LEU A 179 21.25 10.66 -26.99
C LEU A 179 21.73 9.21 -27.18
N ILE A 180 20.79 8.30 -27.54
CA ILE A 180 21.11 6.88 -27.79
C ILE A 180 22.09 6.77 -29.00
N ALA A 181 21.80 7.45 -30.09
CA ALA A 181 22.65 7.40 -31.29
C ALA A 181 24.06 7.94 -31.01
N ALA A 182 24.16 9.06 -30.28
CA ALA A 182 25.46 9.64 -29.90
C ALA A 182 26.27 8.69 -29.00
N ALA A 183 25.63 8.11 -27.98
CA ALA A 183 26.27 7.16 -27.09
C ALA A 183 26.67 5.85 -27.80
N ALA A 184 25.78 5.30 -28.63
CA ALA A 184 26.05 4.11 -29.44
C ALA A 184 27.26 4.28 -30.31
N LYS A 185 27.37 5.42 -31.02
CA LYS A 185 28.52 5.79 -31.84
C LYS A 185 29.80 5.95 -31.02
N LYS A 186 29.72 6.65 -29.88
CA LYS A 186 30.85 6.88 -28.97
C LYS A 186 31.42 5.57 -28.42
N LEU A 187 30.57 4.63 -28.08
CA LEU A 187 30.95 3.38 -27.42
C LEU A 187 31.16 2.21 -28.38
N GLY A 188 30.78 2.36 -29.65
CA GLY A 188 30.84 1.30 -30.65
C GLY A 188 29.92 0.13 -30.34
N VAL A 189 28.68 0.40 -29.88
CA VAL A 189 27.68 -0.60 -29.47
C VAL A 189 26.44 -0.46 -30.34
N ARG A 190 25.86 -1.56 -30.78
CA ARG A 190 24.53 -1.60 -31.40
C ARG A 190 23.48 -1.71 -30.26
N PRO A 191 22.68 -0.66 -29.99
CA PRO A 191 21.72 -0.69 -28.87
C PRO A 191 20.54 -1.62 -29.17
N ASN A 192 19.95 -2.25 -28.13
CA ASN A 192 18.60 -2.78 -28.25
C ASN A 192 17.61 -1.67 -27.89
N ILE A 193 16.89 -1.17 -28.86
CA ILE A 193 15.96 -0.06 -28.68
C ILE A 193 14.55 -0.61 -28.55
N GLY A 194 13.87 -0.20 -27.48
CA GLY A 194 12.42 -0.28 -27.35
C GLY A 194 11.78 1.06 -27.69
N ILE A 195 10.52 1.05 -28.11
CA ILE A 195 9.74 2.28 -28.29
C ILE A 195 8.45 2.17 -27.50
N ARG A 196 8.20 3.12 -26.59
CA ARG A 196 6.94 3.22 -25.89
C ARG A 196 5.91 3.92 -26.76
N ILE A 197 4.82 3.22 -27.06
CA ILE A 197 3.69 3.72 -27.82
C ILE A 197 2.58 4.21 -26.88
N LYS A 198 1.94 5.33 -27.23
CA LYS A 198 0.69 5.77 -26.60
C LYS A 198 -0.47 5.06 -27.25
N LEU A 199 -1.28 4.39 -26.45
CA LEU A 199 -2.53 3.80 -26.90
C LEU A 199 -3.68 4.79 -26.68
N ALA A 200 -4.72 4.73 -27.52
CA ALA A 200 -5.93 5.51 -27.32
C ALA A 200 -6.72 5.02 -26.10
N SER A 201 -6.59 3.74 -25.77
CA SER A 201 -7.18 3.13 -24.59
C SER A 201 -6.48 3.58 -23.32
N SER A 202 -7.25 4.08 -22.35
CA SER A 202 -6.79 4.47 -21.02
C SER A 202 -7.23 3.46 -19.96
N GLY A 203 -6.48 3.39 -18.86
CA GLY A 203 -6.81 2.61 -17.66
C GLY A 203 -8.12 3.06 -16.99
N SER A 204 -8.43 2.51 -15.84
CA SER A 204 -9.56 2.88 -14.98
C SER A 204 -9.07 3.18 -13.57
N GLY A 205 -9.90 3.91 -12.78
CA GLY A 205 -9.60 4.21 -11.39
C GLY A 205 -8.61 5.36 -11.21
N LYS A 206 -7.94 5.38 -10.07
CA LYS A 206 -7.07 6.48 -9.59
C LYS A 206 -5.88 6.79 -10.51
N TRP A 207 -5.43 5.82 -11.32
CA TRP A 207 -4.30 5.97 -12.25
C TRP A 207 -4.71 6.08 -13.72
N GLN A 208 -5.93 6.53 -14.01
CA GLN A 208 -6.46 6.65 -15.38
C GLN A 208 -5.59 7.56 -16.26
N GLU A 209 -5.00 8.62 -15.71
CA GLU A 209 -4.13 9.57 -16.41
C GLU A 209 -2.74 8.99 -16.77
N SER A 210 -2.39 7.81 -16.25
CA SER A 210 -1.11 7.14 -16.57
C SER A 210 -1.10 6.53 -17.97
N GLY A 211 -2.26 6.38 -18.62
CA GLY A 211 -2.43 5.83 -19.96
C GLY A 211 -3.16 6.80 -20.90
N GLY A 212 -3.32 6.39 -22.17
CA GLY A 212 -3.98 7.19 -23.18
C GLY A 212 -3.19 8.43 -23.63
N ASP A 213 -3.86 9.32 -24.35
CA ASP A 213 -3.25 10.55 -24.91
C ASP A 213 -2.70 11.51 -23.86
N ALA A 214 -3.27 11.51 -22.65
CA ALA A 214 -2.83 12.33 -21.52
C ALA A 214 -1.56 11.79 -20.83
N SER A 215 -1.12 10.58 -21.16
CA SER A 215 0.06 9.96 -20.56
C SER A 215 1.30 10.86 -20.69
N LYS A 216 2.07 10.96 -19.60
CA LYS A 216 3.32 11.72 -19.53
C LYS A 216 4.37 11.21 -20.53
N PHE A 217 4.41 9.90 -20.80
CA PHE A 217 5.42 9.21 -21.59
C PHE A 217 4.82 8.44 -22.76
N GLY A 218 5.67 8.15 -23.73
CA GLY A 218 5.35 7.40 -24.94
C GLY A 218 5.10 8.31 -26.14
N LEU A 219 5.21 7.73 -27.33
CA LEU A 219 5.08 8.40 -28.61
C LEU A 219 3.69 8.19 -29.22
N ARG A 220 3.07 9.25 -29.73
CA ARG A 220 1.88 9.15 -30.57
C ARG A 220 2.24 8.56 -31.94
N SER A 221 1.25 8.12 -32.70
CA SER A 221 1.47 7.50 -34.02
C SER A 221 2.33 8.37 -34.97
N SER A 222 2.11 9.69 -34.99
CA SER A 222 2.93 10.61 -35.79
C SER A 222 4.39 10.72 -35.30
N GLU A 223 4.56 10.78 -33.97
CA GLU A 223 5.89 10.80 -33.34
C GLU A 223 6.61 9.45 -33.52
N LEU A 224 5.88 8.33 -33.47
CA LEU A 224 6.43 7.00 -33.77
C LEU A 224 7.00 6.94 -35.18
N LEU A 225 6.24 7.37 -36.20
CA LEU A 225 6.74 7.39 -37.59
C LEU A 225 7.96 8.29 -37.73
N GLN A 226 7.97 9.46 -37.10
CA GLN A 226 9.13 10.35 -37.09
C GLN A 226 10.34 9.72 -36.36
N ALA A 227 10.10 9.01 -35.24
CA ALA A 227 11.15 8.30 -34.51
C ALA A 227 11.80 7.21 -35.39
N LEU A 228 10.96 6.41 -36.06
CA LEU A 228 11.43 5.37 -36.98
C LEU A 228 12.27 5.98 -38.12
N GLN A 229 11.81 7.04 -38.77
CA GLN A 229 12.58 7.75 -39.79
C GLN A 229 13.92 8.25 -39.24
N THR A 230 13.94 8.86 -38.07
CA THR A 230 15.17 9.35 -37.44
C THR A 230 16.15 8.21 -37.16
N LEU A 231 15.65 7.05 -36.70
CA LEU A 231 16.47 5.86 -36.46
C LEU A 231 17.05 5.28 -37.77
N ASP A 232 16.28 5.31 -38.85
CA ASP A 232 16.74 4.90 -40.19
C ASP A 232 17.87 5.81 -40.70
N GLU A 233 17.70 7.12 -40.58
CA GLU A 233 18.73 8.13 -40.96
C GLU A 233 20.05 7.93 -40.16
N LYS A 234 19.93 7.41 -38.91
CA LYS A 234 21.10 7.10 -38.08
C LYS A 234 21.63 5.67 -38.26
N SER A 235 21.11 4.91 -39.22
CA SER A 235 21.45 3.50 -39.46
C SER A 235 21.24 2.60 -38.23
N LEU A 236 20.16 2.85 -37.48
CA LEU A 236 19.72 2.09 -36.29
C LEU A 236 18.41 1.34 -36.49
N HIS A 237 17.98 1.13 -37.75
CA HIS A 237 16.77 0.40 -38.12
C HIS A 237 16.69 -0.98 -37.46
N ASP A 238 17.75 -1.78 -37.57
CA ASP A 238 17.88 -3.13 -37.02
C ASP A 238 18.01 -3.17 -35.48
N CYS A 239 18.15 -2.00 -34.86
CA CYS A 239 18.21 -1.87 -33.39
C CYS A 239 16.83 -1.76 -32.75
N VAL A 240 15.78 -1.45 -33.51
CA VAL A 240 14.39 -1.37 -33.00
C VAL A 240 13.83 -2.78 -32.86
N ARG A 241 13.79 -3.30 -31.63
CA ARG A 241 13.48 -4.70 -31.36
C ARG A 241 12.30 -4.90 -30.40
N LEU A 242 11.86 -3.84 -29.73
CA LEU A 242 10.81 -3.93 -28.71
C LEU A 242 9.80 -2.78 -28.85
N ILE A 243 8.53 -3.09 -28.71
CA ILE A 243 7.49 -2.10 -28.42
C ILE A 243 7.02 -2.28 -26.99
N HIS A 244 6.80 -1.16 -26.31
CA HIS A 244 6.31 -1.10 -24.95
C HIS A 244 5.04 -0.27 -24.88
N PHE A 245 4.10 -0.67 -24.04
CA PHE A 245 2.96 0.17 -23.67
C PHE A 245 2.61 -0.02 -22.20
N HIS A 246 2.02 1.02 -21.62
CA HIS A 246 1.56 0.96 -20.23
C HIS A 246 0.24 1.72 -20.11
N ILE A 247 -0.79 1.06 -19.61
CA ILE A 247 -2.16 1.59 -19.55
C ILE A 247 -2.59 2.05 -18.16
N GLY A 248 -1.66 2.03 -17.20
CA GLY A 248 -1.87 2.43 -15.81
C GLY A 248 -1.63 1.31 -14.80
N SER A 249 -1.75 1.65 -13.53
CA SER A 249 -1.64 0.70 -12.41
C SER A 249 -3.02 0.26 -11.94
N GLN A 250 -3.13 -0.87 -11.25
CA GLN A 250 -4.37 -1.35 -10.62
C GLN A 250 -5.58 -1.31 -11.58
N ILE A 251 -5.47 -1.99 -12.74
CA ILE A 251 -6.55 -2.03 -13.72
C ILE A 251 -7.66 -2.94 -13.19
N THR A 252 -8.83 -2.37 -12.92
CA THR A 252 -9.96 -3.08 -12.28
C THR A 252 -10.79 -3.93 -13.23
N LYS A 253 -10.75 -3.62 -14.56
CA LYS A 253 -11.63 -4.22 -15.57
C LYS A 253 -10.83 -4.90 -16.68
N ILE A 254 -10.99 -6.21 -16.83
CA ILE A 254 -10.30 -7.00 -17.86
C ILE A 254 -10.56 -6.46 -19.29
N ARG A 255 -11.76 -5.94 -19.59
CA ARG A 255 -12.08 -5.39 -20.91
C ARG A 255 -11.17 -4.26 -21.35
N ARG A 256 -10.63 -3.47 -20.40
CA ARG A 256 -9.68 -2.39 -20.74
C ARG A 256 -8.33 -2.95 -21.16
N ILE A 257 -7.88 -4.01 -20.48
CA ILE A 257 -6.68 -4.75 -20.86
C ILE A 257 -6.85 -5.34 -22.26
N GLN A 258 -7.95 -6.02 -22.53
CA GLN A 258 -8.27 -6.60 -23.85
C GLN A 258 -8.28 -5.55 -24.98
N THR A 259 -8.81 -4.35 -24.71
CA THR A 259 -8.84 -3.27 -25.70
C THR A 259 -7.45 -2.75 -26.00
N ALA A 260 -6.62 -2.55 -24.96
CA ALA A 260 -5.23 -2.11 -25.10
C ALA A 260 -4.36 -3.15 -25.82
N LEU A 261 -4.50 -4.42 -25.47
CA LEU A 261 -3.78 -5.51 -26.13
C LEU A 261 -4.10 -5.59 -27.63
N ARG A 262 -5.37 -5.46 -28.02
CA ARG A 262 -5.76 -5.45 -29.45
C ARG A 262 -5.16 -4.27 -30.20
N GLU A 263 -5.14 -3.09 -29.61
CA GLU A 263 -4.52 -1.90 -30.20
C GLU A 263 -3.01 -2.09 -30.33
N ALA A 264 -2.33 -2.58 -29.30
CA ALA A 264 -0.89 -2.87 -29.30
C ALA A 264 -0.52 -3.96 -30.32
N ALA A 265 -1.34 -5.01 -30.44
CA ALA A 265 -1.13 -6.06 -31.45
C ALA A 265 -1.23 -5.51 -32.87
N ASN A 266 -2.11 -4.53 -33.11
CA ASN A 266 -2.17 -3.88 -34.42
C ASN A 266 -0.91 -3.03 -34.68
N PHE A 267 -0.35 -2.30 -33.68
CA PHE A 267 0.94 -1.63 -33.81
C PHE A 267 2.05 -2.62 -34.15
N TYR A 268 2.10 -3.77 -33.50
CA TYR A 268 3.05 -4.83 -33.79
C TYR A 268 2.98 -5.28 -35.25
N VAL A 269 1.76 -5.56 -35.76
CA VAL A 269 1.53 -5.95 -37.15
C VAL A 269 1.94 -4.85 -38.12
N GLN A 270 1.58 -3.58 -37.85
CA GLN A 270 1.93 -2.47 -38.75
C GLN A 270 3.43 -2.22 -38.82
N LEU A 271 4.17 -2.35 -37.71
CA LEU A 271 5.62 -2.22 -37.70
C LEU A 271 6.29 -3.32 -38.54
N HIS A 272 5.82 -4.56 -38.45
CA HIS A 272 6.28 -5.64 -39.36
C HIS A 272 6.02 -5.32 -40.84
N LYS A 273 4.85 -4.76 -41.18
CA LYS A 273 4.53 -4.33 -42.55
C LYS A 273 5.42 -3.18 -43.03
N LEU A 274 5.94 -2.36 -42.13
CA LEU A 274 6.91 -1.31 -42.43
C LEU A 274 8.37 -1.83 -42.52
N GLY A 275 8.57 -3.13 -42.31
CA GLY A 275 9.87 -3.79 -42.42
C GLY A 275 10.69 -3.86 -41.13
N TYR A 276 10.12 -3.48 -39.97
CA TYR A 276 10.79 -3.59 -38.67
C TYR A 276 10.58 -4.98 -38.07
N ASN A 277 11.68 -5.63 -37.70
CA ASN A 277 11.64 -6.94 -37.06
C ASN A 277 11.55 -6.78 -35.54
N ILE A 278 10.35 -6.58 -35.03
CA ILE A 278 10.10 -6.47 -33.60
C ILE A 278 10.12 -7.87 -32.97
N ASP A 279 11.04 -8.13 -32.05
CA ASP A 279 11.14 -9.43 -31.37
C ASP A 279 10.33 -9.49 -30.08
N PHE A 280 10.10 -8.33 -29.44
CA PHE A 280 9.51 -8.24 -28.11
C PHE A 280 8.33 -7.29 -28.08
N VAL A 281 7.30 -7.69 -27.34
CA VAL A 281 6.21 -6.81 -26.93
C VAL A 281 6.17 -6.78 -25.41
N ASP A 282 6.42 -5.61 -24.86
CA ASP A 282 6.27 -5.36 -23.43
C ASP A 282 4.89 -4.76 -23.16
N CYS A 283 4.06 -5.58 -22.53
CA CYS A 283 2.69 -5.22 -22.17
C CYS A 283 2.60 -4.27 -20.97
N GLY A 284 3.75 -3.88 -20.41
CA GLY A 284 3.81 -3.06 -19.21
C GLY A 284 3.20 -3.71 -17.98
N GLY A 285 2.83 -2.90 -17.03
CA GLY A 285 2.15 -3.32 -15.80
C GLY A 285 0.62 -3.18 -15.89
N GLY A 286 0.00 -3.15 -14.72
CA GLY A 286 -1.43 -2.91 -14.60
C GLY A 286 -2.23 -4.08 -14.06
N LEU A 287 -1.67 -5.29 -14.02
CA LEU A 287 -2.29 -6.43 -13.34
C LEU A 287 -2.58 -6.06 -11.88
N GLY A 288 -3.88 -5.94 -11.56
CA GLY A 288 -4.33 -5.43 -10.27
C GLY A 288 -4.35 -6.49 -9.17
N VAL A 289 -4.51 -6.00 -7.95
CA VAL A 289 -4.68 -6.78 -6.73
C VAL A 289 -6.09 -6.52 -6.18
N ASP A 290 -6.72 -7.54 -5.67
CA ASP A 290 -8.05 -7.46 -5.05
C ASP A 290 -7.89 -7.16 -3.56
N TYR A 291 -7.69 -5.87 -3.23
CA TYR A 291 -7.47 -5.42 -1.85
C TYR A 291 -8.71 -5.56 -0.97
N ASP A 292 -9.90 -5.40 -1.53
CA ASP A 292 -11.15 -5.51 -0.75
C ASP A 292 -11.79 -6.91 -0.83
N GLY A 293 -11.26 -7.80 -1.68
CA GLY A 293 -11.71 -9.17 -1.82
C GLY A 293 -13.10 -9.32 -2.44
N THR A 294 -13.64 -8.26 -3.07
CA THR A 294 -15.01 -8.27 -3.61
C THR A 294 -15.11 -8.84 -5.01
N ARG A 295 -13.99 -8.93 -5.75
CA ARG A 295 -13.93 -9.29 -7.16
C ARG A 295 -14.88 -8.44 -8.02
N SER A 296 -14.99 -7.16 -7.69
CA SER A 296 -15.91 -6.22 -8.32
C SER A 296 -15.18 -5.25 -9.25
N SER A 297 -15.79 -4.98 -10.38
CA SER A 297 -15.33 -3.92 -11.29
C SER A 297 -15.83 -2.53 -10.90
N SER A 298 -16.66 -2.41 -9.87
CA SER A 298 -17.17 -1.13 -9.35
C SER A 298 -16.30 -0.56 -8.22
N SER A 299 -15.44 -1.37 -7.61
CA SER A 299 -14.48 -0.93 -6.61
C SER A 299 -13.12 -0.64 -7.26
N GLU A 300 -12.52 0.48 -6.92
CA GLU A 300 -11.16 0.84 -7.37
C GLU A 300 -10.07 0.02 -6.66
N SER A 301 -10.42 -0.58 -5.53
CA SER A 301 -9.54 -1.46 -4.74
C SER A 301 -9.72 -2.94 -5.06
N SER A 302 -10.43 -3.28 -6.16
CA SER A 302 -10.71 -4.65 -6.56
C SER A 302 -10.41 -4.90 -8.04
N VAL A 303 -10.44 -6.17 -8.44
CA VAL A 303 -10.30 -6.61 -9.84
C VAL A 303 -11.32 -7.69 -10.16
N ASN A 304 -11.89 -7.67 -11.38
CA ASN A 304 -12.91 -8.62 -11.82
C ASN A 304 -12.37 -9.79 -12.65
N TYR A 305 -11.08 -10.09 -12.53
CA TYR A 305 -10.40 -11.13 -13.31
C TYR A 305 -9.29 -11.80 -12.50
N SER A 306 -8.85 -12.94 -12.96
CA SER A 306 -7.74 -13.72 -12.43
C SER A 306 -6.43 -13.47 -13.20
N ILE A 307 -5.29 -13.90 -12.64
CA ILE A 307 -4.00 -13.89 -13.34
C ILE A 307 -4.08 -14.74 -14.61
N GLN A 308 -4.76 -15.89 -14.58
CA GLN A 308 -4.88 -16.76 -15.75
C GLN A 308 -5.65 -16.08 -16.88
N GLU A 309 -6.76 -15.39 -16.59
CA GLU A 309 -7.51 -14.63 -17.59
C GLU A 309 -6.68 -13.51 -18.19
N TYR A 310 -5.93 -12.75 -17.37
CA TYR A 310 -5.01 -11.73 -17.84
C TYR A 310 -3.95 -12.30 -18.80
N VAL A 311 -3.32 -13.41 -18.42
CA VAL A 311 -2.28 -14.04 -19.22
C VAL A 311 -2.84 -14.64 -20.50
N ASN A 312 -4.03 -15.26 -20.43
CA ASN A 312 -4.72 -15.79 -21.61
C ASN A 312 -4.98 -14.68 -22.64
N ASP A 313 -5.47 -13.52 -22.19
CA ASP A 313 -5.71 -12.38 -23.07
C ASP A 313 -4.41 -11.84 -23.69
N CYS A 314 -3.32 -11.77 -22.93
CA CYS A 314 -2.01 -11.37 -23.45
C CYS A 314 -1.53 -12.32 -24.55
N VAL A 315 -1.51 -13.62 -24.28
CA VAL A 315 -1.00 -14.62 -25.23
C VAL A 315 -1.91 -14.75 -26.45
N TYR A 316 -3.21 -14.94 -26.24
CA TYR A 316 -4.18 -15.13 -27.33
C TYR A 316 -4.19 -13.96 -28.32
N THR A 317 -4.14 -12.72 -27.82
CA THR A 317 -4.24 -11.53 -28.69
C THR A 317 -3.06 -11.47 -29.67
N PHE A 318 -1.84 -11.74 -29.22
CA PHE A 318 -0.65 -11.70 -30.08
C PHE A 318 -0.53 -12.93 -30.97
N VAL A 319 -0.98 -14.11 -30.53
CA VAL A 319 -1.07 -15.31 -31.37
C VAL A 319 -2.03 -15.05 -32.53
N ASP A 320 -3.27 -14.64 -32.23
CA ASP A 320 -4.33 -14.38 -33.25
C ASP A 320 -3.90 -13.32 -34.29
N ALA A 321 -3.28 -12.23 -33.80
CA ALA A 321 -2.79 -11.17 -34.69
C ALA A 321 -1.64 -11.61 -35.56
N SER A 322 -0.69 -12.41 -35.03
CA SER A 322 0.46 -12.91 -35.75
C SER A 322 0.08 -13.95 -36.80
N ASP A 323 -0.74 -14.93 -36.44
CA ASP A 323 -1.20 -16.00 -37.35
C ASP A 323 -2.01 -15.43 -38.52
N LYS A 324 -2.92 -14.47 -38.26
CA LYS A 324 -3.70 -13.79 -39.32
C LYS A 324 -2.87 -12.99 -40.31
N ASN A 325 -1.71 -12.52 -39.92
CA ASN A 325 -0.84 -11.70 -40.77
C ASN A 325 0.44 -12.43 -41.21
N GLU A 326 0.58 -13.73 -40.90
CA GLU A 326 1.73 -14.57 -41.26
C GLU A 326 3.08 -13.98 -40.79
N ILE A 327 3.10 -13.39 -39.57
CA ILE A 327 4.29 -12.82 -38.95
C ILE A 327 4.68 -13.66 -37.70
N PRO A 328 5.93 -13.61 -37.23
CA PRO A 328 6.36 -14.33 -36.03
C PRO A 328 5.53 -13.95 -34.81
N HIS A 329 5.38 -14.89 -33.85
CA HIS A 329 4.88 -14.55 -32.53
C HIS A 329 5.96 -13.77 -31.77
N PRO A 330 5.62 -12.61 -31.16
CA PRO A 330 6.60 -11.86 -30.38
C PRO A 330 6.93 -12.57 -29.06
N ASN A 331 8.09 -12.32 -28.49
CA ASN A 331 8.33 -12.61 -27.09
C ASN A 331 7.55 -11.60 -26.23
N LEU A 332 6.86 -12.07 -25.21
CA LEU A 332 6.03 -11.21 -24.36
C LEU A 332 6.76 -10.88 -23.05
N ILE A 333 6.76 -9.61 -22.71
CA ILE A 333 7.21 -9.08 -21.41
C ILE A 333 5.99 -8.54 -20.65
N THR A 334 5.96 -8.75 -19.34
CA THR A 334 4.97 -8.14 -18.44
C THR A 334 5.65 -7.54 -17.21
N GLU A 335 5.26 -6.33 -16.83
CA GLU A 335 5.82 -5.56 -15.70
C GLU A 335 4.85 -5.51 -14.51
N SER A 336 4.33 -6.66 -14.08
CA SER A 336 3.26 -6.76 -13.09
C SER A 336 3.74 -6.73 -11.62
N GLY A 337 4.53 -5.73 -11.25
CA GLY A 337 5.19 -5.63 -9.94
C GLY A 337 4.23 -5.65 -8.75
N ARG A 338 3.16 -4.85 -8.76
CA ARG A 338 2.14 -4.84 -7.68
C ARG A 338 1.59 -6.23 -7.40
N SER A 339 1.23 -6.97 -8.44
CA SER A 339 0.68 -8.32 -8.32
C SER A 339 1.70 -9.33 -7.76
N LEU A 340 3.00 -9.11 -7.94
CA LEU A 340 4.05 -9.94 -7.36
C LEU A 340 4.26 -9.62 -5.88
N SER A 341 4.37 -8.34 -5.52
CA SER A 341 4.87 -7.96 -4.20
C SER A 341 3.80 -7.62 -3.16
N ALA A 342 2.56 -7.21 -3.54
CA ALA A 342 1.59 -6.71 -2.56
C ALA A 342 1.34 -7.66 -1.38
N HIS A 343 1.29 -8.96 -1.62
CA HIS A 343 0.91 -9.94 -0.59
C HIS A 343 2.04 -10.32 0.37
N HIS A 344 3.30 -9.98 0.07
CA HIS A 344 4.44 -10.53 0.80
C HIS A 344 4.67 -9.86 2.16
N SER A 345 4.03 -8.74 2.45
CA SER A 345 4.23 -8.08 3.73
C SER A 345 2.95 -7.66 4.44
N VAL A 346 3.04 -7.64 5.76
CA VAL A 346 2.01 -7.26 6.72
C VAL A 346 2.61 -6.30 7.72
N LEU A 347 2.00 -5.13 7.90
CA LEU A 347 2.37 -4.21 8.96
C LEU A 347 1.59 -4.54 10.22
N ILE A 348 2.28 -4.78 11.33
CA ILE A 348 1.67 -4.97 12.66
C ILE A 348 1.83 -3.68 13.47
N ILE A 349 0.71 -3.18 13.97
CA ILE A 349 0.63 -1.99 14.81
C ILE A 349 -0.08 -2.35 16.12
N ASP A 350 0.34 -1.76 17.22
CA ASP A 350 -0.29 -1.89 18.53
C ASP A 350 -1.22 -0.72 18.81
N VAL A 351 -2.24 -0.97 19.61
CA VAL A 351 -3.18 0.06 20.08
C VAL A 351 -2.73 0.55 21.44
N LEU A 352 -2.32 1.80 21.52
CA LEU A 352 -1.82 2.46 22.72
C LEU A 352 -2.95 2.84 23.68
N GLU A 353 -3.97 3.50 23.13
CA GLU A 353 -5.12 3.95 23.92
C GLU A 353 -6.39 4.09 23.06
N THR A 354 -7.52 4.23 23.73
CA THR A 354 -8.81 4.43 23.06
C THR A 354 -9.56 5.59 23.67
N THR A 355 -10.18 6.40 22.82
CA THR A 355 -11.06 7.48 23.27
C THR A 355 -12.45 7.25 22.72
N SER A 356 -13.43 7.19 23.62
CA SER A 356 -14.85 7.12 23.29
C SER A 356 -15.53 8.44 23.57
N LEU A 357 -16.59 8.75 22.83
CA LEU A 357 -17.43 9.88 23.11
C LEU A 357 -18.08 9.73 24.50
N PRO A 358 -18.27 10.85 25.25
CA PRO A 358 -18.85 10.79 26.58
C PRO A 358 -20.23 10.14 26.56
N GLN A 359 -20.60 9.55 27.70
CA GLN A 359 -21.87 8.89 27.86
C GLN A 359 -22.53 9.37 29.15
N MET A 360 -23.85 9.54 29.11
CA MET A 360 -24.64 9.84 30.29
C MET A 360 -24.50 8.70 31.33
N ARG A 361 -24.49 9.04 32.59
CA ARG A 361 -24.46 8.05 33.68
C ARG A 361 -25.76 7.25 33.68
N GLU A 362 -25.70 5.96 33.95
CA GLU A 362 -26.89 5.06 33.95
C GLU A 362 -27.99 5.51 34.90
N GLU A 363 -27.64 6.12 36.03
CA GLU A 363 -28.58 6.58 37.08
C GLU A 363 -28.78 8.11 37.06
N PHE A 364 -28.52 8.78 35.89
CA PHE A 364 -28.69 10.21 35.81
C PHE A 364 -30.18 10.57 35.72
N GLU A 365 -30.64 11.39 36.67
CA GLU A 365 -31.93 12.07 36.62
C GLU A 365 -31.73 13.55 36.92
N PRO A 366 -32.30 14.46 36.11
CA PRO A 366 -32.17 15.89 36.36
C PRO A 366 -32.89 16.30 37.65
N THR A 367 -32.30 17.25 38.36
CA THR A 367 -32.86 17.81 39.61
C THR A 367 -33.56 19.16 39.35
N GLU A 368 -34.27 19.71 40.32
CA GLU A 368 -34.89 21.01 40.19
C GLU A 368 -33.88 22.15 39.90
N ASN A 369 -32.62 22.00 40.36
CA ASN A 369 -31.58 22.97 40.22
C ASN A 369 -30.82 22.92 38.87
N ASP A 370 -31.03 21.88 38.09
CA ASP A 370 -30.35 21.74 36.79
C ASP A 370 -30.92 22.72 35.76
N HIS A 371 -30.08 23.12 34.82
CA HIS A 371 -30.46 24.03 33.75
C HIS A 371 -31.61 23.46 32.90
N GLN A 372 -32.49 24.36 32.38
CA GLN A 372 -33.68 23.89 31.64
C GLN A 372 -33.29 23.03 30.43
N LEU A 373 -32.21 23.38 29.68
CA LEU A 373 -31.73 22.57 28.54
C LEU A 373 -31.34 21.14 28.93
N VAL A 374 -30.85 20.90 30.16
CA VAL A 374 -30.57 19.55 30.67
C VAL A 374 -31.88 18.76 30.84
N LYS A 375 -32.90 19.41 31.38
CA LYS A 375 -34.23 18.78 31.58
C LYS A 375 -34.91 18.46 30.26
N ASP A 376 -34.85 19.42 29.30
CA ASP A 376 -35.45 19.25 27.97
C ASP A 376 -34.76 18.11 27.20
N LEU A 377 -33.44 18.02 27.27
CA LEU A 377 -32.67 16.97 26.60
C LEU A 377 -32.91 15.59 27.27
N TYR A 378 -33.07 15.57 28.61
CA TYR A 378 -33.44 14.33 29.31
C TYR A 378 -34.85 13.86 28.93
N GLU A 379 -35.82 14.75 28.77
CA GLU A 379 -37.15 14.42 28.29
C GLU A 379 -37.15 13.82 26.89
N ILE A 380 -36.30 14.36 25.99
CA ILE A 380 -36.06 13.80 24.66
C ILE A 380 -35.52 12.38 24.75
N TRP A 381 -34.51 12.14 25.61
CA TRP A 381 -33.90 10.84 25.78
C TRP A 381 -34.86 9.80 26.37
N ASP A 382 -35.63 10.17 27.38
CA ASP A 382 -36.59 9.29 28.05
C ASP A 382 -37.77 8.89 27.11
N ASN A 383 -38.15 9.77 26.19
CA ASN A 383 -39.25 9.55 25.24
C ASN A 383 -38.78 9.08 23.85
N LEU A 384 -37.52 8.64 23.71
CA LEU A 384 -37.00 8.12 22.43
C LEU A 384 -37.77 6.90 21.95
N SER A 385 -38.22 6.93 20.70
CA SER A 385 -38.90 5.80 20.07
C SER A 385 -38.56 5.71 18.57
N PRO A 386 -38.73 4.55 17.93
CA PRO A 386 -38.49 4.40 16.50
C PRO A 386 -39.36 5.30 15.60
N ARG A 387 -40.46 5.83 16.11
CA ARG A 387 -41.34 6.73 15.35
C ARG A 387 -40.91 8.18 15.44
N THR A 388 -40.30 8.60 16.54
CA THR A 388 -39.92 10.00 16.81
C THR A 388 -38.41 10.20 16.74
N MET A 389 -37.61 9.15 16.53
CA MET A 389 -36.15 9.20 16.64
C MET A 389 -35.50 10.29 15.81
N LEU A 390 -35.99 10.56 14.60
CA LEU A 390 -35.40 11.56 13.70
C LEU A 390 -35.69 12.99 14.20
N GLU A 391 -36.94 13.26 14.61
CA GLU A 391 -37.34 14.52 15.23
C GLU A 391 -36.58 14.75 16.53
N ASN A 392 -36.59 13.76 17.43
CA ASN A 392 -35.88 13.80 18.71
C ASN A 392 -34.35 14.02 18.52
N TRP A 393 -33.76 13.44 17.49
CA TRP A 393 -32.34 13.67 17.17
C TRP A 393 -32.06 15.11 16.74
N HIS A 394 -32.90 15.69 15.90
CA HIS A 394 -32.78 17.10 15.51
C HIS A 394 -33.00 18.06 16.69
N ASP A 395 -33.98 17.78 17.54
CA ASP A 395 -34.23 18.57 18.74
C ASP A 395 -33.04 18.48 19.73
N ALA A 396 -32.46 17.29 19.89
CA ALA A 396 -31.24 17.12 20.71
C ALA A 396 -30.04 17.87 20.11
N GLU A 397 -29.89 17.91 18.79
CA GLU A 397 -28.85 18.69 18.12
C GLU A 397 -29.04 20.19 18.34
N GLN A 398 -30.26 20.67 18.24
CA GLN A 398 -30.60 22.08 18.50
C GLN A 398 -30.29 22.46 19.97
N ILE A 399 -30.67 21.63 20.95
CA ILE A 399 -30.38 21.88 22.38
C ILE A 399 -28.86 21.90 22.62
N ARG A 400 -28.10 21.00 22.03
CA ARG A 400 -26.63 21.01 22.11
C ARG A 400 -26.03 22.30 21.56
N ASP A 401 -26.47 22.72 20.40
CA ASP A 401 -25.95 23.93 19.74
C ASP A 401 -26.31 25.19 20.52
N GLU A 402 -27.53 25.27 21.08
CA GLU A 402 -27.93 26.34 21.98
C GLU A 402 -27.07 26.36 23.26
N ALA A 403 -26.80 25.20 23.85
CA ALA A 403 -25.95 25.12 25.04
C ALA A 403 -24.49 25.58 24.74
N LEU A 404 -23.96 25.25 23.57
CA LEU A 404 -22.64 25.68 23.12
C LEU A 404 -22.59 27.21 22.94
N ASP A 405 -23.63 27.81 22.38
CA ASP A 405 -23.74 29.25 22.20
C ASP A 405 -23.84 29.96 23.55
N LEU A 406 -24.73 29.50 24.44
CA LEU A 406 -24.87 30.04 25.80
C LEU A 406 -23.59 29.91 26.65
N PHE A 407 -22.86 28.78 26.47
CA PHE A 407 -21.55 28.59 27.10
C PHE A 407 -20.52 29.61 26.60
N SER A 408 -20.49 29.88 25.30
CA SER A 408 -19.57 30.87 24.70
C SER A 408 -19.82 32.30 25.21
N HIS A 409 -21.05 32.59 25.62
CA HIS A 409 -21.45 33.84 26.21
C HIS A 409 -21.34 33.89 27.75
N GLY A 410 -20.87 32.79 28.38
CA GLY A 410 -20.70 32.71 29.82
C GLY A 410 -22.00 32.60 30.63
N ILE A 411 -23.11 32.20 29.97
CA ILE A 411 -24.43 32.05 30.60
C ILE A 411 -24.56 30.65 31.19
N VAL A 412 -24.12 29.63 30.49
CA VAL A 412 -24.07 28.23 30.93
C VAL A 412 -22.68 27.91 31.47
N ASP A 413 -22.61 27.18 32.58
CA ASP A 413 -21.35 26.74 33.18
C ASP A 413 -20.79 25.48 32.52
N LEU A 414 -19.53 25.12 32.84
CA LEU A 414 -18.83 23.96 32.27
C LEU A 414 -19.50 22.64 32.64
N ARG A 415 -20.12 22.55 33.84
CA ARG A 415 -20.80 21.33 34.30
C ARG A 415 -22.03 21.06 33.45
N THR A 416 -22.89 22.05 33.31
CA THR A 416 -24.11 21.97 32.48
C THR A 416 -23.77 21.62 31.03
N ARG A 417 -22.73 22.25 30.47
CA ARG A 417 -22.25 21.89 29.14
C ARG A 417 -21.83 20.43 29.02
N ALA A 418 -21.05 19.93 29.98
CA ALA A 418 -20.58 18.52 29.98
C ALA A 418 -21.74 17.51 30.12
N GLU A 419 -22.75 17.84 30.89
CA GLU A 419 -23.96 17.04 31.04
C GLU A 419 -24.74 16.96 29.72
N ILE A 420 -24.97 18.09 29.07
CA ILE A 420 -25.63 18.17 27.76
C ILE A 420 -24.85 17.41 26.70
N GLU A 421 -23.53 17.58 26.61
CA GLU A 421 -22.69 16.82 25.68
C GLU A 421 -22.83 15.30 25.90
N SER A 422 -22.77 14.84 27.13
CA SER A 422 -22.89 13.41 27.47
C SER A 422 -24.26 12.85 27.12
N MET A 423 -25.32 13.60 27.37
CA MET A 423 -26.68 13.22 27.03
C MET A 423 -26.91 13.20 25.50
N TYR A 424 -26.47 14.21 24.80
CA TYR A 424 -26.55 14.27 23.34
C TYR A 424 -25.92 13.05 22.67
N TRP A 425 -24.72 12.66 23.10
CA TRP A 425 -24.07 11.47 22.56
C TRP A 425 -24.79 10.18 22.96
N SER A 426 -25.48 10.13 24.09
CA SER A 426 -26.32 9.01 24.46
C SER A 426 -27.58 8.93 23.59
N VAL A 427 -28.25 10.04 23.31
CA VAL A 427 -29.33 10.12 22.32
C VAL A 427 -28.87 9.62 20.95
N CYS A 428 -27.71 10.08 20.45
CA CYS A 428 -27.15 9.65 19.18
C CYS A 428 -26.91 8.12 19.13
N ARG A 429 -26.42 7.50 20.22
CA ARG A 429 -26.23 6.04 20.28
C ARG A 429 -27.53 5.28 20.19
N GLU A 430 -28.55 5.70 20.94
CA GLU A 430 -29.87 5.06 20.90
C GLU A 430 -30.53 5.22 19.52
N VAL A 431 -30.49 6.41 18.96
CA VAL A 431 -30.97 6.67 17.58
C VAL A 431 -30.29 5.77 16.57
N ASN A 432 -28.97 5.63 16.66
CA ASN A 432 -28.19 4.76 15.78
C ASN A 432 -28.56 3.27 15.95
N ALA A 433 -28.77 2.82 17.20
CA ALA A 433 -29.19 1.46 17.48
C ALA A 433 -30.60 1.16 16.92
N MET A 434 -31.52 2.11 17.07
CA MET A 434 -32.86 2.01 16.48
C MET A 434 -32.79 2.00 14.95
N ALA A 435 -32.05 2.91 14.34
CA ALA A 435 -31.90 3.02 12.88
C ALA A 435 -31.34 1.75 12.25
N LYS A 436 -30.37 1.10 12.90
CA LYS A 436 -29.80 -0.20 12.46
C LYS A 436 -30.79 -1.36 12.50
N SER A 437 -31.81 -1.28 13.36
CA SER A 437 -32.86 -2.29 13.44
C SER A 437 -33.92 -2.15 12.32
N MET A 438 -33.94 -1.02 11.60
CA MET A 438 -34.92 -0.72 10.58
C MET A 438 -34.57 -1.39 9.24
N LYS A 439 -35.61 -1.73 8.47
CA LYS A 439 -35.44 -2.27 7.12
C LYS A 439 -34.83 -1.25 6.14
N HIS A 440 -35.10 0.04 6.35
CA HIS A 440 -34.55 1.15 5.58
C HIS A 440 -34.10 2.25 6.55
N MET A 441 -32.79 2.48 6.62
CA MET A 441 -32.20 3.54 7.41
C MET A 441 -32.41 4.88 6.70
N PRO A 442 -32.88 5.94 7.38
CA PRO A 442 -32.90 7.28 6.83
C PRO A 442 -31.52 7.76 6.37
N ASP A 443 -31.46 8.44 5.23
CA ASP A 443 -30.20 8.90 4.65
C ASP A 443 -29.41 9.83 5.59
N GLU A 444 -30.11 10.65 6.35
CA GLU A 444 -29.55 11.58 7.34
C GLU A 444 -28.77 10.87 8.46
N LEU A 445 -29.15 9.64 8.82
CA LEU A 445 -28.49 8.85 9.87
C LEU A 445 -27.32 7.98 9.39
N ARG A 446 -27.05 7.91 8.07
CA ARG A 446 -25.98 7.06 7.53
C ARG A 446 -24.59 7.45 8.00
N GLY A 447 -24.38 8.72 8.37
CA GLY A 447 -23.10 9.21 8.91
C GLY A 447 -22.88 8.97 10.40
N LEU A 448 -23.93 8.53 11.11
CA LEU A 448 -23.94 8.47 12.58
C LEU A 448 -22.94 7.42 13.11
N ASP A 449 -22.77 6.29 12.41
CA ASP A 449 -21.77 5.29 12.77
C ASP A 449 -20.35 5.83 12.81
N LYS A 450 -19.98 6.63 11.80
CA LYS A 450 -18.68 7.29 11.74
C LYS A 450 -18.49 8.33 12.84
N MET A 451 -19.55 9.09 13.13
CA MET A 451 -19.55 10.10 14.16
C MET A 451 -19.41 9.50 15.56
N LEU A 452 -20.02 8.34 15.79
CA LEU A 452 -20.02 7.61 17.06
C LEU A 452 -18.84 6.65 17.24
N ALA A 453 -17.99 6.51 16.21
CA ALA A 453 -16.85 5.59 16.27
C ALA A 453 -15.86 6.01 17.36
N ASP A 454 -15.37 5.04 18.10
CA ASP A 454 -14.26 5.23 19.02
C ASP A 454 -12.98 5.59 18.23
N LYS A 455 -12.06 6.31 18.83
CA LYS A 455 -10.73 6.58 18.28
C LYS A 455 -9.77 5.60 18.91
N TYR A 456 -9.14 4.76 18.09
CA TYR A 456 -8.06 3.87 18.49
C TYR A 456 -6.74 4.50 18.06
N PHE A 457 -5.93 4.92 19.02
CA PHE A 457 -4.61 5.49 18.77
C PHE A 457 -3.61 4.35 18.66
N CYS A 458 -3.01 4.24 17.49
CA CYS A 458 -2.10 3.16 17.13
C CYS A 458 -0.69 3.70 16.95
N ASN A 459 0.29 2.95 17.43
CA ASN A 459 1.71 3.28 17.32
C ASN A 459 2.20 3.07 15.89
N PHE A 460 2.08 4.05 15.05
CA PHE A 460 2.60 4.11 13.69
C PHE A 460 2.45 5.52 13.12
N SER A 461 3.10 5.81 12.00
CA SER A 461 2.85 6.98 11.16
C SER A 461 2.16 6.54 9.88
N LEU A 462 0.98 7.11 9.59
CA LEU A 462 0.26 6.85 8.35
C LEU A 462 1.09 7.28 7.12
N PHE A 463 1.76 8.43 7.24
CA PHE A 463 2.55 9.04 6.16
C PHE A 463 3.77 8.17 5.81
N GLN A 464 4.40 7.57 6.81
CA GLN A 464 5.55 6.69 6.62
C GLN A 464 5.16 5.30 6.14
N SER A 465 4.13 4.69 6.76
CA SER A 465 3.86 3.26 6.58
C SER A 465 2.78 2.95 5.54
N LEU A 466 1.82 3.88 5.30
CA LEU A 466 0.67 3.68 4.42
C LEU A 466 0.39 4.93 3.57
N PRO A 467 1.38 5.46 2.84
CA PRO A 467 1.21 6.72 2.09
C PRO A 467 0.08 6.67 1.06
N ASP A 468 -0.19 5.53 0.42
CA ASP A 468 -1.29 5.41 -0.54
C ASP A 468 -2.68 5.50 0.14
N ALA A 469 -2.80 5.11 1.42
CA ALA A 469 -4.06 5.28 2.15
C ALA A 469 -4.37 6.76 2.37
N TRP A 470 -3.35 7.58 2.66
CA TRP A 470 -3.46 9.03 2.81
C TRP A 470 -3.59 9.76 1.47
N ALA A 471 -2.67 9.51 0.54
CA ALA A 471 -2.56 10.31 -0.68
C ALA A 471 -3.65 10.03 -1.71
N ILE A 472 -4.15 8.81 -1.77
CA ILE A 472 -5.09 8.37 -2.82
C ILE A 472 -6.25 7.52 -2.29
N ASP A 473 -6.53 7.52 -0.99
CA ASP A 473 -7.60 6.71 -0.37
C ASP A 473 -7.53 5.20 -0.73
N GLN A 474 -6.33 4.64 -0.91
CA GLN A 474 -6.18 3.21 -1.16
C GLN A 474 -6.68 2.43 0.05
N LEU A 475 -7.58 1.47 -0.18
CA LEU A 475 -8.01 0.55 0.86
C LEU A 475 -6.98 -0.54 1.07
N PHE A 476 -6.67 -0.82 2.34
CA PHE A 476 -5.92 -1.98 2.78
C PHE A 476 -6.77 -2.81 3.72
N PRO A 477 -6.72 -4.15 3.67
CA PRO A 477 -7.37 -4.99 4.69
C PRO A 477 -6.72 -4.74 6.05
N ILE A 478 -7.54 -4.41 7.05
CA ILE A 478 -7.09 -4.21 8.43
C ILE A 478 -7.92 -5.14 9.32
N VAL A 479 -7.23 -5.97 10.12
CA VAL A 479 -7.87 -7.00 10.94
C VAL A 479 -7.12 -7.11 12.27
N PRO A 480 -7.83 -7.27 13.42
CA PRO A 480 -7.17 -7.71 14.65
C PRO A 480 -6.46 -9.04 14.41
N ILE A 481 -5.20 -9.18 14.85
CA ILE A 481 -4.49 -10.45 14.66
C ILE A 481 -4.83 -11.51 15.72
N GLN A 482 -5.62 -11.17 16.70
CA GLN A 482 -6.05 -12.02 17.83
C GLN A 482 -7.54 -11.85 18.13
N ARG A 483 -8.10 -12.78 18.93
CA ARG A 483 -9.49 -12.74 19.43
C ARG A 483 -10.56 -12.78 18.33
N LEU A 484 -10.27 -13.36 17.19
CA LEU A 484 -11.25 -13.50 16.12
C LEU A 484 -12.31 -14.59 16.38
N ASP A 485 -12.20 -15.34 17.47
CA ASP A 485 -13.24 -16.20 18.03
C ASP A 485 -14.23 -15.45 18.94
N GLU A 486 -13.93 -14.20 19.31
CA GLU A 486 -14.78 -13.29 20.06
C GLU A 486 -15.52 -12.33 19.11
N ARG A 487 -16.73 -11.93 19.50
CA ARG A 487 -17.49 -10.93 18.75
C ARG A 487 -16.91 -9.52 19.00
N PRO A 488 -16.53 -8.76 17.97
CA PRO A 488 -16.15 -7.36 18.14
C PRO A 488 -17.36 -6.54 18.63
N THR A 489 -17.14 -5.73 19.66
CA THR A 489 -18.21 -4.97 20.34
C THR A 489 -18.11 -3.48 20.15
N ARG A 490 -17.04 -3.00 19.51
CA ARG A 490 -16.77 -1.59 19.23
C ARG A 490 -16.64 -1.35 17.73
N ASN A 491 -16.91 -0.12 17.34
CA ASN A 491 -16.58 0.40 16.02
C ASN A 491 -15.56 1.51 16.18
N ALA A 492 -14.46 1.46 15.45
CA ALA A 492 -13.37 2.42 15.58
C ALA A 492 -12.97 3.09 14.25
N THR A 493 -12.38 4.26 14.35
CA THR A 493 -11.43 4.82 13.38
C THR A 493 -10.03 4.73 13.99
N LEU A 494 -9.02 4.51 13.15
CA LEU A 494 -7.63 4.42 13.61
C LEU A 494 -6.96 5.78 13.48
N GLN A 495 -6.29 6.19 14.53
CA GLN A 495 -5.48 7.41 14.56
C GLN A 495 -4.02 7.00 14.66
N ASP A 496 -3.14 7.62 13.89
CA ASP A 496 -1.70 7.47 14.07
C ASP A 496 -1.19 8.36 15.22
N ILE A 497 0.11 8.31 15.51
CA ILE A 497 0.72 9.12 16.57
C ILE A 497 1.30 10.44 16.06
N THR A 498 1.13 10.79 14.79
CA THR A 498 1.53 12.10 14.30
C THR A 498 0.60 13.20 14.82
N CYS A 499 1.08 14.43 14.81
CA CYS A 499 0.23 15.57 15.23
C CYS A 499 -0.71 16.06 14.13
N ASP A 500 -0.66 15.46 12.93
CA ASP A 500 -1.48 15.90 11.80
C ASP A 500 -2.89 15.30 11.86
N SER A 501 -3.89 16.11 11.56
CA SER A 501 -5.31 15.69 11.54
C SER A 501 -5.63 14.67 10.43
N ASP A 502 -4.77 14.55 9.41
CA ASP A 502 -4.88 13.59 8.33
C ASP A 502 -4.28 12.21 8.70
N GLY A 503 -3.53 12.12 9.80
CA GLY A 503 -2.97 10.88 10.35
C GLY A 503 -4.05 9.93 10.88
N LYS A 504 -5.00 9.54 10.02
CA LYS A 504 -6.13 8.67 10.39
C LYS A 504 -6.55 7.75 9.26
N ILE A 505 -6.99 6.56 9.60
CA ILE A 505 -7.68 5.64 8.69
C ILE A 505 -9.17 5.61 9.07
N ALA A 506 -10.02 5.97 8.12
CA ALA A 506 -11.48 5.99 8.29
C ALA A 506 -12.23 5.31 7.14
N ASN A 507 -11.53 4.48 6.35
CA ASN A 507 -12.12 3.65 5.31
C ASN A 507 -11.55 2.23 5.44
N PHE A 508 -12.42 1.25 5.59
CA PHE A 508 -12.06 -0.13 5.92
C PHE A 508 -12.79 -1.11 4.99
N VAL A 509 -12.24 -2.31 4.88
CA VAL A 509 -12.87 -3.44 4.20
C VAL A 509 -13.65 -4.26 5.23
N THR A 510 -14.97 -4.26 5.16
CA THR A 510 -15.83 -5.09 6.02
C THR A 510 -17.01 -5.65 5.23
N ASN A 511 -17.43 -6.87 5.52
CA ASN A 511 -18.59 -7.51 4.88
C ASN A 511 -18.63 -7.37 3.34
N ARG A 512 -17.47 -7.42 2.68
CA ARG A 512 -17.32 -7.23 1.23
C ARG A 512 -17.72 -5.83 0.73
N GLN A 513 -17.63 -4.84 1.59
CA GLN A 513 -17.93 -3.44 1.27
C GLN A 513 -16.92 -2.50 1.92
N ALA A 514 -16.80 -1.29 1.39
CA ALA A 514 -16.10 -0.23 2.11
C ALA A 514 -16.97 0.25 3.27
N SER A 515 -16.36 0.37 4.45
CA SER A 515 -16.98 0.85 5.68
C SER A 515 -16.22 2.05 6.23
N HIS A 516 -16.89 2.96 6.89
CA HIS A 516 -16.24 4.09 7.58
C HIS A 516 -15.81 3.77 9.00
N VAL A 517 -16.02 2.55 9.46
CA VAL A 517 -15.62 2.09 10.79
C VAL A 517 -15.07 0.68 10.71
N LEU A 518 -14.09 0.39 11.55
CA LEU A 518 -13.55 -0.95 11.76
C LEU A 518 -14.20 -1.55 13.01
N PRO A 519 -14.88 -2.70 12.91
CA PRO A 519 -15.29 -3.46 14.08
C PRO A 519 -14.06 -3.97 14.83
N VAL A 520 -14.01 -3.72 16.15
CA VAL A 520 -12.87 -4.08 17.01
C VAL A 520 -13.34 -4.53 18.39
N HIS A 521 -12.47 -5.14 19.17
CA HIS A 521 -12.76 -5.59 20.52
C HIS A 521 -12.47 -4.49 21.53
N THR A 522 -13.21 -4.43 22.61
CA THR A 522 -12.86 -3.63 23.78
C THR A 522 -11.50 -4.12 24.31
N ILE A 523 -10.56 -3.20 24.50
CA ILE A 523 -9.22 -3.51 25.01
C ILE A 523 -9.33 -3.88 26.50
N LYS A 524 -8.74 -5.02 26.85
CA LYS A 524 -8.67 -5.51 28.24
C LYS A 524 -7.48 -4.85 28.94
N LYS A 525 -7.59 -4.63 30.24
CA LYS A 525 -6.48 -4.04 31.02
C LYS A 525 -5.24 -4.94 30.94
N ASN A 526 -4.09 -4.36 30.63
CA ASN A 526 -2.80 -5.04 30.45
C ASN A 526 -2.80 -6.06 29.29
N GLU A 527 -3.64 -5.88 28.29
CA GLU A 527 -3.63 -6.66 27.06
C GLU A 527 -2.96 -5.83 25.96
N GLU A 528 -1.97 -6.42 25.31
CA GLU A 528 -1.45 -5.90 24.05
C GLU A 528 -2.43 -6.28 22.94
N TYR A 529 -2.93 -5.28 22.24
CA TYR A 529 -3.92 -5.46 21.18
C TYR A 529 -3.33 -5.02 19.86
N TYR A 530 -3.10 -5.98 18.98
CA TYR A 530 -2.46 -5.76 17.68
C TYR A 530 -3.47 -5.75 16.55
N LEU A 531 -3.22 -4.87 15.57
CA LEU A 531 -3.90 -4.84 14.29
C LEU A 531 -2.89 -5.14 13.19
N GLY A 532 -3.26 -6.03 12.27
CA GLY A 532 -2.51 -6.29 11.06
C GLY A 532 -3.07 -5.50 9.89
N VAL A 533 -2.21 -4.78 9.17
CA VAL A 533 -2.52 -4.15 7.89
C VAL A 533 -1.89 -4.99 6.80
N PHE A 534 -2.72 -5.60 5.96
CA PHE A 534 -2.31 -6.60 4.99
C PHE A 534 -2.13 -6.01 3.59
N LEU A 535 -1.39 -6.72 2.73
CA LEU A 535 -1.16 -6.39 1.32
C LEU A 535 -0.35 -5.10 1.11
N VAL A 536 0.55 -4.78 2.02
CA VAL A 536 1.35 -3.54 2.01
C VAL A 536 2.69 -3.66 1.28
N GLY A 537 3.01 -4.83 0.70
CA GLY A 537 4.30 -5.10 0.07
C GLY A 537 4.60 -4.34 -1.24
N ALA A 538 3.63 -3.59 -1.77
CA ALA A 538 3.78 -2.80 -2.98
C ALA A 538 3.65 -1.31 -2.67
N TYR A 539 4.70 -0.55 -2.98
CA TYR A 539 4.82 0.91 -2.88
C TYR A 539 4.93 1.50 -1.47
N GLN A 540 4.31 0.91 -0.45
CA GLN A 540 4.15 1.57 0.85
C GLN A 540 5.48 1.88 1.54
N GLU A 541 6.41 0.93 1.61
CA GLU A 541 7.71 1.11 2.24
C GLU A 541 8.59 2.20 1.62
N ILE A 542 8.44 2.46 0.33
CA ILE A 542 9.36 3.32 -0.42
C ILE A 542 8.77 4.67 -0.82
N LEU A 543 7.47 4.88 -0.62
CA LEU A 543 6.79 6.16 -0.80
C LEU A 543 6.53 6.88 0.52
N GLY A 544 7.00 6.33 1.64
CA GLY A 544 6.83 6.91 2.96
C GLY A 544 7.45 8.30 3.10
N ASP A 545 6.87 9.12 3.98
CA ASP A 545 7.32 10.47 4.28
C ASP A 545 7.43 10.68 5.80
N MET A 546 8.54 11.27 6.26
CA MET A 546 8.89 11.44 7.67
C MET A 546 8.15 12.60 8.33
N HIS A 547 6.81 12.58 8.33
CA HIS A 547 6.05 13.57 9.09
C HIS A 547 6.33 13.41 10.60
N ASN A 548 6.62 14.51 11.30
CA ASN A 548 7.10 14.53 12.68
C ASN A 548 8.40 13.72 12.94
N LEU A 549 9.18 13.44 11.92
CA LEU A 549 10.41 12.64 11.98
C LEU A 549 10.21 11.20 12.47
N PHE A 550 9.04 10.61 12.23
CA PHE A 550 8.89 9.17 12.33
C PHE A 550 9.53 8.53 11.10
N GLY A 551 10.55 7.71 11.32
CA GLY A 551 11.32 7.05 10.27
C GLY A 551 10.75 5.69 9.86
N ASP A 552 11.55 4.90 9.14
CA ASP A 552 11.20 3.54 8.75
C ASP A 552 10.93 2.67 9.97
N THR A 553 9.97 1.75 9.84
CA THR A 553 9.62 0.81 10.91
C THR A 553 10.59 -0.36 10.98
N ASN A 554 10.65 -1.04 12.13
CA ASN A 554 11.28 -2.34 12.21
C ASN A 554 10.75 -3.26 11.11
N ALA A 555 11.62 -4.05 10.48
CA ALA A 555 11.21 -5.01 9.47
C ALA A 555 11.83 -6.38 9.72
N VAL A 556 11.04 -7.45 9.52
CA VAL A 556 11.43 -8.81 9.87
C VAL A 556 11.18 -9.74 8.69
N HIS A 557 12.20 -10.48 8.27
CA HIS A 557 12.07 -11.52 7.25
C HIS A 557 11.76 -12.86 7.92
N ILE A 558 10.69 -13.51 7.45
CA ILE A 558 10.20 -14.78 7.99
C ILE A 558 10.03 -15.75 6.83
N SER A 559 10.76 -16.84 6.84
CA SER A 559 10.66 -17.91 5.84
C SER A 559 10.24 -19.24 6.46
N VAL A 560 9.81 -20.17 5.60
CA VAL A 560 9.48 -21.55 5.98
C VAL A 560 10.63 -22.47 5.62
N LYS A 561 11.19 -23.14 6.64
CA LYS A 561 12.22 -24.18 6.49
C LYS A 561 11.88 -25.36 7.39
N ASP A 562 12.09 -26.58 6.94
CA ASP A 562 11.85 -27.81 7.71
C ASP A 562 10.46 -27.89 8.35
N ASN A 563 9.42 -27.45 7.63
CA ASN A 563 8.02 -27.38 8.10
C ASN A 563 7.79 -26.49 9.33
N THR A 564 8.63 -25.52 9.56
CA THR A 564 8.46 -24.48 10.60
C THR A 564 8.86 -23.11 10.05
N TYR A 565 8.42 -22.03 10.73
CA TYR A 565 8.91 -20.70 10.38
C TYR A 565 10.24 -20.39 11.05
N HIS A 566 11.00 -19.54 10.42
CA HIS A 566 12.27 -19.00 10.92
C HIS A 566 12.27 -17.49 10.74
N ILE A 567 12.70 -16.77 11.77
CA ILE A 567 13.07 -15.37 11.66
C ILE A 567 14.48 -15.31 11.09
N ASP A 568 14.59 -15.06 9.79
CA ASP A 568 15.88 -15.07 9.09
C ASP A 568 16.71 -13.82 9.39
N GLN A 569 16.05 -12.65 9.44
CA GLN A 569 16.72 -11.38 9.64
C GLN A 569 15.75 -10.35 10.24
N ILE A 570 16.29 -9.54 11.12
CA ILE A 570 15.63 -8.36 11.70
C ILE A 570 16.40 -7.14 11.19
N PHE A 571 15.68 -6.17 10.67
CA PHE A 571 16.17 -4.86 10.29
C PHE A 571 15.58 -3.86 11.27
N ASP A 572 16.42 -3.23 12.04
CA ASP A 572 15.98 -2.18 12.96
C ASP A 572 15.42 -1.00 12.16
N GLY A 573 14.36 -0.41 12.66
CA GLY A 573 13.83 0.83 12.13
C GLY A 573 14.77 2.01 12.40
N GLU A 574 14.48 3.16 11.79
CA GLU A 574 15.35 4.32 11.91
C GLU A 574 15.38 4.87 13.35
N THR A 575 16.58 5.19 13.81
CA THR A 575 16.84 5.83 15.09
C THR A 575 16.62 7.35 15.02
N VAL A 576 16.47 7.99 16.18
CA VAL A 576 16.38 9.46 16.28
C VAL A 576 17.59 10.14 15.65
N GLU A 577 18.81 9.56 15.80
CA GLU A 577 20.04 10.10 15.19
C GLU A 577 19.97 10.08 13.66
N GLU A 578 19.50 8.98 13.06
CA GLU A 578 19.43 8.81 11.62
C GLU A 578 18.41 9.77 10.97
N VAL A 579 17.21 9.89 11.52
CA VAL A 579 16.21 10.84 10.98
C VAL A 579 16.63 12.30 11.16
N LEU A 580 17.35 12.63 12.25
CA LEU A 580 17.92 13.96 12.44
C LEU A 580 19.02 14.27 11.41
N ASP A 581 19.89 13.30 11.12
CA ASP A 581 20.95 13.46 10.10
C ASP A 581 20.35 13.62 8.71
N TYR A 582 19.30 12.87 8.38
CA TYR A 582 18.58 12.99 7.10
C TYR A 582 18.05 14.42 6.86
N VAL A 583 17.55 15.09 7.92
CA VAL A 583 17.11 16.49 7.83
C VAL A 583 18.21 17.50 8.22
N GLN A 584 19.48 17.07 8.15
CA GLN A 584 20.69 17.90 8.24
C GLN A 584 21.01 18.46 9.63
N TYR A 585 20.46 17.88 10.71
CA TYR A 585 20.99 18.11 12.04
C TYR A 585 22.22 17.23 12.25
N ASP A 586 23.31 17.82 12.78
CA ASP A 586 24.50 17.06 13.20
C ASP A 586 24.35 16.65 14.69
N PRO A 587 24.09 15.38 15.01
CA PRO A 587 23.86 14.93 16.38
C PRO A 587 25.00 15.27 17.32
N LYS A 588 26.25 15.24 16.84
CA LYS A 588 27.42 15.61 17.63
C LYS A 588 27.44 17.09 18.02
N LYS A 589 27.00 17.95 17.12
CA LYS A 589 26.84 19.39 17.41
C LYS A 589 25.72 19.63 18.41
N LEU A 590 24.59 18.93 18.28
CA LEU A 590 23.48 19.03 19.22
C LEU A 590 23.92 18.65 20.63
N VAL A 591 24.58 17.51 20.81
CA VAL A 591 25.13 17.08 22.11
C VAL A 591 26.09 18.14 22.68
N ARG A 592 27.01 18.69 21.88
CA ARG A 592 27.96 19.70 22.33
C ARG A 592 27.25 21.01 22.77
N GLN A 593 26.23 21.42 22.08
CA GLN A 593 25.43 22.60 22.47
C GLN A 593 24.77 22.37 23.83
N LEU A 594 24.22 21.18 24.06
CA LEU A 594 23.60 20.80 25.34
C LEU A 594 24.61 20.71 26.47
N GLU A 595 25.80 20.19 26.25
CA GLU A 595 26.89 20.17 27.24
C GLU A 595 27.22 21.60 27.72
N ILE A 596 27.30 22.55 26.80
CA ILE A 596 27.54 23.96 27.13
C ILE A 596 26.37 24.52 27.95
N TRP A 597 25.12 24.22 27.57
CA TRP A 597 23.93 24.70 28.25
C TRP A 597 23.79 24.10 29.66
N VAL A 598 23.99 22.78 29.81
CA VAL A 598 24.02 22.10 31.11
C VAL A 598 25.09 22.67 32.03
N THR A 599 26.32 22.89 31.50
CA THR A 599 27.40 23.49 32.27
C THR A 599 27.03 24.88 32.79
N LYS A 600 26.37 25.73 32.01
CA LYS A 600 25.87 27.05 32.43
C LYS A 600 24.76 26.93 33.49
N SER A 601 23.86 25.96 33.34
CA SER A 601 22.75 25.71 34.25
C SER A 601 23.24 25.27 35.64
N VAL A 602 24.22 24.36 35.68
CA VAL A 602 24.88 23.94 36.92
C VAL A 602 25.60 25.09 37.58
N LYS A 603 26.40 25.89 36.84
CA LYS A 603 27.11 27.06 37.38
C LYS A 603 26.18 28.14 37.94
N SER A 604 24.97 28.27 37.37
CA SER A 604 23.97 29.20 37.86
C SER A 604 23.10 28.65 39.00
N GLY A 605 23.29 27.43 39.41
CA GLY A 605 22.55 26.78 40.50
C GLY A 605 21.09 26.41 40.12
N LYS A 606 20.79 26.36 38.84
CA LYS A 606 19.46 25.91 38.36
C LYS A 606 19.25 24.40 38.50
N ILE A 607 20.30 23.65 38.31
CA ILE A 607 20.32 22.19 38.45
C ILE A 607 21.61 21.78 39.15
N THR A 608 21.61 20.62 39.76
CA THR A 608 22.81 19.98 40.33
C THR A 608 23.70 19.38 39.23
N LEU A 609 24.94 19.05 39.58
CA LEU A 609 25.84 18.35 38.66
C LEU A 609 25.32 16.95 38.29
N GLU A 610 24.61 16.30 39.21
CA GLU A 610 24.07 14.96 39.04
C GLU A 610 22.89 14.96 38.07
N GLU A 611 21.95 15.88 38.26
CA GLU A 611 20.85 16.12 37.31
C GLU A 611 21.36 16.47 35.90
N GLY A 612 22.41 17.28 35.80
CA GLY A 612 23.02 17.61 34.51
C GLY A 612 23.68 16.40 33.81
N LYS A 613 24.29 15.48 34.57
CA LYS A 613 24.82 14.23 34.02
C LYS A 613 23.69 13.30 33.55
N GLU A 614 22.67 13.15 34.37
CA GLU A 614 21.50 12.33 34.04
C GLU A 614 20.82 12.85 32.77
N PHE A 615 20.57 14.15 32.66
CA PHE A 615 20.00 14.76 31.45
C PHE A 615 20.83 14.45 30.19
N LEU A 616 22.16 14.64 30.25
CA LEU A 616 23.03 14.35 29.11
C LEU A 616 23.10 12.87 28.76
N SER A 617 23.04 11.99 29.76
CA SER A 617 22.97 10.54 29.55
C SER A 617 21.69 10.15 28.83
N ASN A 618 20.55 10.61 29.34
CA ASN A 618 19.25 10.32 28.73
C ASN A 618 19.13 10.89 27.31
N TYR A 619 19.63 12.11 27.08
CA TYR A 619 19.63 12.67 25.73
C TYR A 619 20.49 11.85 24.75
N ARG A 620 21.68 11.41 25.16
CA ARG A 620 22.55 10.61 24.32
C ARG A 620 21.96 9.22 24.04
N SER A 621 21.41 8.56 25.04
CA SER A 621 20.75 7.26 24.84
C SER A 621 19.53 7.38 23.93
N GLY A 622 18.73 8.45 24.10
CA GLY A 622 17.56 8.69 23.25
C GLY A 622 17.88 8.94 21.78
N LEU A 623 19.10 9.40 21.43
CA LEU A 623 19.50 9.50 20.02
C LEU A 623 19.58 8.14 19.31
N TYR A 624 19.84 7.06 20.03
CA TYR A 624 19.92 5.71 19.50
C TYR A 624 18.60 4.93 19.65
N GLY A 625 17.58 5.56 20.25
CA GLY A 625 16.26 4.96 20.40
C GLY A 625 15.48 4.93 19.09
N TYR A 626 14.51 4.05 19.00
CA TYR A 626 13.56 3.96 17.91
C TYR A 626 12.72 5.25 17.81
N THR A 627 12.25 5.61 16.64
CA THR A 627 11.49 6.87 16.46
C THR A 627 10.03 6.76 16.90
N TYR A 628 9.51 5.55 17.11
CA TYR A 628 8.16 5.28 17.61
C TYR A 628 8.16 5.08 19.13
N LEU A 629 6.97 4.88 19.71
CA LEU A 629 6.81 4.68 21.15
C LEU A 629 7.20 3.25 21.55
N GLU A 630 7.94 3.12 22.64
CA GLU A 630 8.40 1.84 23.21
C GLU A 630 7.60 1.45 24.47
#